data_cd0c5b0cef8de3479d4de439ecf7be18
#
_entry.id   cd0c5b0cef8de3479d4de439ecf7be18
#
_cell.length_a   1.000
_cell.length_b   1.000
_cell.length_c   1.000
_cell.angle_alpha   90.00
_cell.angle_beta   90.00
_cell.angle_gamma   90.00
#
_symmetry.space_group_name_H-M   'P 1'
#
loop_
_entity.id
_entity.type
_entity.pdbx_description
1 polymer ?
#
loop_
_entity_poly.entity_id
_entity_poly.type
_entity_poly.pdbx_seq_one_letter_code
_entity_poly.pdbx_strand_id
1 'polypeptide(L)'
;MAATGYILPASVDVYRADGQTFWGPVIHWNTYLNKYVMVLNRTRDARWSTEGIYILFNGDVADPTGWSKPVKIMDRDEAILANPAKPGNGWYAEIFGTGKGETDKIASQAARLFLDGQSRWEIRFHKPGERASLK
;
A
#
# COMPACT_ATOMS: atom_id res chain seq x y z
N MET A 1 15.68 -22.12 -7.96
CA MET A 1 16.34 -20.81 -8.04
C MET A 1 16.33 -20.18 -6.66
N ALA A 2 17.47 -19.75 -6.19
CA ALA A 2 17.53 -19.11 -4.87
C ALA A 2 16.66 -17.87 -4.87
N ALA A 3 15.94 -17.65 -3.77
CA ALA A 3 15.22 -16.42 -3.56
C ALA A 3 16.21 -15.24 -3.56
N THR A 4 15.99 -14.29 -4.42
CA THR A 4 16.88 -13.14 -4.57
C THR A 4 16.68 -12.07 -3.50
N GLY A 5 15.71 -12.26 -2.61
CA GLY A 5 15.33 -11.28 -1.62
C GLY A 5 14.36 -10.21 -2.12
N TYR A 6 13.97 -10.28 -3.37
CA TYR A 6 12.96 -9.38 -3.91
C TYR A 6 11.56 -9.90 -3.62
N ILE A 7 10.71 -9.04 -3.12
CA ILE A 7 9.30 -9.35 -2.84
C ILE A 7 8.48 -9.35 -4.13
N LEU A 8 8.78 -8.42 -5.01
CA LEU A 8 8.16 -8.30 -6.32
C LEU A 8 9.24 -8.41 -7.39
N PRO A 9 8.89 -8.94 -8.57
CA PRO A 9 9.85 -8.96 -9.67
C PRO A 9 10.35 -7.55 -9.96
N ALA A 10 11.65 -7.43 -10.08
CA ALA A 10 12.26 -6.20 -10.60
C ALA A 10 11.92 -6.13 -12.08
N SER A 11 10.82 -5.48 -12.39
CA SER A 11 10.27 -5.54 -13.75
C SER A 11 10.83 -4.50 -14.68
N VAL A 12 11.35 -3.38 -14.16
CA VAL A 12 11.68 -2.24 -15.01
C VAL A 12 12.77 -1.39 -14.38
N ASP A 13 13.65 -0.89 -15.22
CA ASP A 13 14.58 0.19 -14.90
C ASP A 13 13.76 1.49 -14.74
N VAL A 14 13.87 2.13 -13.59
CA VAL A 14 13.14 3.37 -13.27
C VAL A 14 13.52 4.55 -14.19
N TYR A 15 14.65 4.46 -14.85
CA TYR A 15 15.10 5.49 -15.79
C TYR A 15 14.53 5.32 -17.20
N ARG A 16 13.82 4.24 -17.46
CA ARG A 16 13.15 4.05 -18.75
C ARG A 16 11.84 4.85 -18.78
N ALA A 17 11.43 5.22 -19.98
CA ALA A 17 10.21 6.02 -20.19
C ALA A 17 8.93 5.34 -19.68
N ASP A 18 8.92 4.00 -19.67
CA ASP A 18 7.80 3.20 -19.22
C ASP A 18 7.81 2.88 -17.71
N GLY A 19 8.81 3.31 -16.98
CA GLY A 19 9.21 3.05 -15.59
C GLY A 19 8.13 2.62 -14.60
N GLN A 20 7.42 1.53 -14.87
CA GLN A 20 6.35 1.01 -14.02
C GLN A 20 6.93 0.21 -12.87
N THR A 21 7.30 0.89 -11.81
CA THR A 21 8.02 0.31 -10.68
C THR A 21 7.24 0.52 -9.39
N PHE A 22 7.19 -0.51 -8.56
CA PHE A 22 6.71 -0.40 -7.20
C PHE A 22 7.79 0.21 -6.31
N TRP A 23 7.40 1.11 -5.41
CA TRP A 23 8.33 1.78 -4.51
C TRP A 23 7.65 2.24 -3.22
N GLY A 24 8.45 2.65 -2.25
CA GLY A 24 7.97 3.20 -1.00
C GLY A 24 7.21 2.21 -0.13
N PRO A 25 7.70 0.97 0.05
CA PRO A 25 6.98 -0.01 0.85
C PRO A 25 6.92 0.38 2.32
N VAL A 26 5.73 0.30 2.91
CA VAL A 26 5.52 0.47 4.35
C VAL A 26 4.76 -0.75 4.85
N ILE A 27 5.25 -1.36 5.90
CA ILE A 27 4.74 -2.63 6.42
C ILE A 27 4.24 -2.42 7.84
N HIS A 28 3.06 -2.96 8.13
CA HIS A 28 2.55 -3.05 9.49
C HIS A 28 2.06 -4.47 9.81
N TRP A 29 2.04 -4.81 11.10
CA TRP A 29 1.34 -5.99 11.57
C TRP A 29 -0.12 -5.67 11.79
N ASN A 30 -1.01 -6.42 11.14
CA ASN A 30 -2.45 -6.24 11.27
C ASN A 30 -3.01 -7.30 12.21
N THR A 31 -3.45 -6.87 13.38
CA THR A 31 -3.93 -7.78 14.43
C THR A 31 -5.27 -8.41 14.08
N TYR A 32 -6.09 -7.72 13.28
CA TYR A 32 -7.37 -8.25 12.83
C TYR A 32 -7.20 -9.38 11.82
N LEU A 33 -6.32 -9.19 10.84
CA LEU A 33 -6.04 -10.19 9.81
C LEU A 33 -5.07 -11.27 10.28
N ASN A 34 -4.32 -11.01 11.34
CA ASN A 34 -3.19 -11.84 11.76
C ASN A 34 -2.17 -12.02 10.63
N LYS A 35 -1.86 -10.92 9.96
CA LYS A 35 -0.93 -10.86 8.82
C LYS A 35 -0.17 -9.55 8.80
N TYR A 36 0.99 -9.58 8.15
CA TYR A 36 1.66 -8.36 7.73
C TYR A 36 0.99 -7.78 6.49
N VAL A 37 0.87 -6.48 6.46
CA VAL A 37 0.30 -5.73 5.35
C VAL A 37 1.35 -4.77 4.83
N MET A 38 1.58 -4.80 3.52
CA MET A 38 2.45 -3.85 2.84
C MET A 38 1.60 -2.94 1.95
N VAL A 39 1.79 -1.64 2.08
CA VAL A 39 1.24 -0.67 1.15
C VAL A 39 2.41 -0.03 0.40
N LEU A 40 2.21 0.23 -0.89
CA LEU A 40 3.24 0.84 -1.71
C LEU A 40 2.67 1.57 -2.91
N ASN A 41 3.49 2.43 -3.46
CA ASN A 41 3.20 3.17 -4.67
C ASN A 41 3.65 2.38 -5.89
N ARG A 42 3.00 2.64 -7.03
CA ARG A 42 3.49 2.24 -8.34
C ARG A 42 3.63 3.47 -9.23
N THR A 43 4.75 3.59 -9.91
CA THR A 43 4.98 4.65 -10.88
C THR A 43 4.37 4.28 -12.22
N ARG A 44 4.02 5.29 -13.01
CA ARG A 44 3.58 5.11 -14.40
C ARG A 44 4.65 5.53 -15.42
N ASP A 45 5.66 6.28 -14.99
CA ASP A 45 6.70 6.83 -15.86
C ASP A 45 7.99 7.11 -15.09
N ALA A 46 9.02 7.56 -15.82
CA ALA A 46 10.33 7.86 -15.24
C ALA A 46 10.35 9.12 -14.35
N ARG A 47 9.26 9.87 -14.29
CA ARG A 47 9.13 11.05 -13.42
C ARG A 47 8.54 10.71 -12.06
N TRP A 48 8.36 9.42 -11.77
CA TRP A 48 7.74 8.94 -10.54
C TRP A 48 6.27 9.36 -10.39
N SER A 49 5.60 9.72 -11.50
CA SER A 49 4.17 9.99 -11.46
C SER A 49 3.43 8.76 -10.96
N THR A 50 2.50 8.96 -10.04
CA THR A 50 1.78 7.83 -9.45
C THR A 50 0.84 7.19 -10.46
N GLU A 51 0.86 5.86 -10.53
CA GLU A 51 -0.10 5.05 -11.27
C GLU A 51 -1.21 4.61 -10.34
N GLY A 52 -0.87 4.34 -9.10
CA GLY A 52 -1.83 3.93 -8.08
C GLY A 52 -1.15 3.50 -6.79
N ILE A 53 -1.98 3.15 -5.82
CA ILE A 53 -1.57 2.62 -4.53
C ILE A 53 -1.98 1.15 -4.47
N TYR A 54 -1.08 0.31 -3.99
CA TYR A 54 -1.24 -1.14 -3.97
C TYR A 54 -1.02 -1.70 -2.57
N ILE A 55 -1.63 -2.84 -2.31
CA ILE A 55 -1.55 -3.54 -1.03
C ILE A 55 -1.22 -5.01 -1.25
N LEU A 56 -0.42 -5.57 -0.34
CA LEU A 56 -0.05 -6.98 -0.31
C LEU A 56 -0.12 -7.51 1.13
N PHE A 57 -0.26 -8.81 1.26
CA PHE A 57 -0.40 -9.49 2.55
C PHE A 57 0.58 -10.65 2.65
N ASN A 58 1.10 -10.89 3.86
CA ASN A 58 1.99 -12.01 4.12
C ASN A 58 1.83 -12.47 5.57
N GLY A 59 1.69 -13.76 5.78
CA GLY A 59 1.62 -14.32 7.13
C GLY A 59 2.97 -14.41 7.84
N ASP A 60 4.08 -14.39 7.09
CA ASP A 60 5.43 -14.48 7.63
C ASP A 60 6.35 -13.52 6.88
N VAL A 61 6.74 -12.43 7.52
CA VAL A 61 7.58 -11.39 6.90
C VAL A 61 9.00 -11.91 6.59
N ALA A 62 9.42 -12.98 7.23
CA ALA A 62 10.72 -13.61 6.94
C ALA A 62 10.72 -14.42 5.65
N ASP A 63 9.55 -14.69 5.07
CA ASP A 63 9.41 -15.37 3.79
C ASP A 63 9.12 -14.34 2.68
N PRO A 64 10.13 -13.93 1.90
CA PRO A 64 9.90 -12.93 0.84
C PRO A 64 9.02 -13.44 -0.31
N THR A 65 8.83 -14.75 -0.42
CA THR A 65 7.98 -15.35 -1.44
C THR A 65 6.53 -15.49 -1.00
N GLY A 66 6.24 -15.23 0.27
CA GLY A 66 4.91 -15.40 0.87
C GLY A 66 3.98 -14.22 0.66
N TRP A 67 4.41 -13.16 0.01
CA TRP A 67 3.55 -12.02 -0.28
C TRP A 67 2.51 -12.34 -1.34
N SER A 68 1.27 -11.94 -1.08
CA SER A 68 0.19 -12.04 -2.06
C SER A 68 0.49 -11.15 -3.28
N LYS A 69 -0.22 -11.36 -4.38
CA LYS A 69 -0.14 -10.47 -5.53
C LYS A 69 -0.57 -9.06 -5.14
N PRO A 70 0.07 -8.01 -5.69
CA PRO A 70 -0.36 -6.64 -5.42
C PRO A 70 -1.79 -6.41 -5.92
N VAL A 71 -2.59 -5.79 -5.06
CA VAL A 71 -3.96 -5.39 -5.40
C VAL A 71 -4.03 -3.87 -5.36
N LYS A 72 -4.50 -3.28 -6.44
CA LYS A 72 -4.71 -1.83 -6.48
C LYS A 72 -5.86 -1.45 -5.57
N ILE A 73 -5.61 -0.54 -4.63
CA ILE A 73 -6.65 -0.02 -3.73
C ILE A 73 -7.04 1.43 -4.08
N MET A 74 -6.26 2.10 -4.89
CA MET A 74 -6.53 3.49 -5.24
C MET A 74 -5.91 3.83 -6.60
N ASP A 75 -6.69 4.43 -7.47
CA ASP A 75 -6.22 4.93 -8.74
C ASP A 75 -5.48 6.26 -8.61
N ARG A 76 -4.74 6.62 -9.65
CA ARG A 76 -3.98 7.86 -9.72
C ARG A 76 -4.81 9.08 -9.34
N ASP A 77 -5.97 9.25 -9.94
CA ASP A 77 -6.78 10.46 -9.74
C ASP A 77 -7.29 10.57 -8.32
N GLU A 78 -7.70 9.48 -7.71
CA GLU A 78 -8.07 9.45 -6.30
C GLU A 78 -6.91 9.87 -5.40
N ALA A 79 -5.70 9.37 -5.69
CA ALA A 79 -4.52 9.64 -4.89
C ALA A 79 -4.07 11.11 -4.96
N ILE A 80 -4.06 11.71 -6.16
CA ILE A 80 -3.58 13.08 -6.35
C ILE A 80 -4.63 14.14 -6.07
N LEU A 81 -5.92 13.81 -6.23
CA LEU A 81 -7.04 14.74 -6.06
C LEU A 81 -7.71 14.63 -4.70
N ALA A 82 -7.11 13.97 -3.76
CA ALA A 82 -7.63 13.88 -2.39
C ALA A 82 -7.94 15.24 -1.79
N ASN A 83 -7.19 16.25 -2.17
CA ASN A 83 -7.50 17.65 -1.89
C ASN A 83 -7.51 18.41 -3.22
N PRO A 84 -8.67 18.57 -3.88
CA PRO A 84 -8.75 19.24 -5.18
C PRO A 84 -8.22 20.67 -5.17
N ALA A 85 -8.28 21.36 -4.02
CA ALA A 85 -7.75 22.72 -3.89
C ALA A 85 -6.22 22.76 -3.85
N LYS A 86 -5.60 21.63 -3.47
CA LYS A 86 -4.14 21.49 -3.39
C LYS A 86 -3.76 20.05 -3.78
N PRO A 87 -3.76 19.74 -5.10
CA PRO A 87 -3.38 18.40 -5.54
C PRO A 87 -1.99 18.02 -5.08
N GLY A 88 -1.83 16.78 -4.64
CA GLY A 88 -0.54 16.22 -4.25
C GLY A 88 0.05 15.34 -5.35
N ASN A 89 1.11 14.62 -5.00
CA ASN A 89 1.75 13.67 -5.89
C ASN A 89 1.14 12.26 -5.78
N GLY A 90 0.38 11.99 -4.72
CA GLY A 90 -0.09 10.66 -4.39
C GLY A 90 1.05 9.76 -3.94
N TRP A 91 2.06 10.30 -3.28
CA TRP A 91 3.28 9.62 -2.85
C TRP A 91 3.25 9.27 -1.37
N TYR A 92 4.16 8.39 -0.98
CA TYR A 92 4.41 8.02 0.41
C TYR A 92 3.15 7.49 1.09
N ALA A 93 2.56 6.47 0.49
CA ALA A 93 1.42 5.79 1.07
C ALA A 93 1.82 5.17 2.42
N GLU A 94 1.03 5.42 3.45
CA GLU A 94 1.29 4.95 4.80
C GLU A 94 -0.02 4.66 5.51
N ILE A 95 -0.03 3.64 6.36
CA ILE A 95 -1.20 3.25 7.13
C ILE A 95 -0.90 3.41 8.61
N PHE A 96 -1.76 4.16 9.31
CA PHE A 96 -1.69 4.32 10.75
C PHE A 96 -2.88 3.68 11.43
N GLY A 97 -2.62 2.82 12.41
CA GLY A 97 -3.67 2.32 13.29
C GLY A 97 -4.24 3.44 14.16
N THR A 98 -5.54 3.37 14.40
CA THR A 98 -6.30 4.40 15.13
C THR A 98 -6.77 3.93 16.51
N GLY A 99 -6.55 2.67 16.84
CA GLY A 99 -6.89 2.12 18.15
C GLY A 99 -5.84 2.42 19.20
N LYS A 100 -6.18 2.13 20.44
CA LYS A 100 -5.26 2.31 21.57
C LYS A 100 -4.01 1.44 21.36
N GLY A 101 -2.84 2.06 21.47
CA GLY A 101 -1.57 1.38 21.29
C GLY A 101 -1.19 1.07 19.84
N GLU A 102 -2.03 1.45 18.88
CA GLU A 102 -1.74 1.28 17.47
C GLU A 102 -0.88 2.43 16.93
N THR A 103 -0.13 2.15 15.87
CA THR A 103 0.85 3.07 15.29
C THR A 103 0.92 2.83 13.78
N ASP A 104 1.97 3.32 13.15
CA ASP A 104 2.33 2.99 11.76
C ASP A 104 2.85 1.54 11.61
N LYS A 105 3.12 0.85 12.71
CA LYS A 105 3.63 -0.53 12.72
C LYS A 105 2.59 -1.55 13.15
N ILE A 106 1.52 -1.13 13.79
CA ILE A 106 0.47 -2.02 14.30
C ILE A 106 -0.88 -1.37 14.02
N ALA A 107 -1.76 -2.09 13.35
CA ALA A 107 -3.13 -1.68 13.09
C ALA A 107 -4.08 -2.87 13.23
N SER A 108 -5.37 -2.59 13.29
CA SER A 108 -6.41 -3.61 13.29
C SER A 108 -7.35 -3.43 12.10
N GLN A 109 -8.65 -3.67 12.28
CA GLN A 109 -9.61 -3.63 11.16
C GLN A 109 -9.74 -2.25 10.52
N ALA A 110 -9.75 -1.19 11.32
CA ALA A 110 -9.86 0.17 10.83
C ALA A 110 -8.56 0.92 11.06
N ALA A 111 -8.15 1.70 10.07
CA ALA A 111 -6.94 2.51 10.12
C ALA A 111 -7.09 3.73 9.23
N ARG A 112 -6.11 4.61 9.25
CA ARG A 112 -6.06 5.77 8.35
C ARG A 112 -4.99 5.56 7.28
N LEU A 113 -5.35 5.85 6.05
CA LEU A 113 -4.41 5.89 4.94
C LEU A 113 -3.93 7.32 4.73
N PHE A 114 -2.63 7.49 4.68
CA PHE A 114 -1.97 8.78 4.42
C PHE A 114 -1.31 8.77 3.05
N LEU A 115 -1.42 9.88 2.34
CA LEU A 115 -0.68 10.16 1.11
C LEU A 115 -0.14 11.59 1.21
N ASP A 116 1.10 11.78 0.81
CA ASP A 116 1.76 13.11 0.89
C ASP A 116 1.69 13.72 2.30
N GLY A 117 1.70 12.89 3.34
CA GLY A 117 1.60 13.32 4.72
C GLY A 117 0.20 13.75 5.17
N GLN A 118 -0.81 13.53 4.35
CA GLN A 118 -2.20 13.90 4.65
C GLN A 118 -3.12 12.69 4.56
N SER A 119 -4.14 12.64 5.42
CA SER A 119 -5.13 11.58 5.39
C SER A 119 -6.53 12.12 5.13
N ARG A 120 -7.16 11.56 4.11
CA ARG A 120 -8.55 11.78 3.76
C ARG A 120 -9.38 10.50 3.83
N TRP A 121 -8.73 9.37 4.09
CA TRP A 121 -9.36 8.07 3.98
C TRP A 121 -9.23 7.26 5.25
N GLU A 122 -10.32 6.58 5.60
CA GLU A 122 -10.29 5.43 6.47
C GLU A 122 -10.11 4.19 5.58
N ILE A 123 -9.24 3.28 5.98
CA ILE A 123 -9.10 1.98 5.33
C ILE A 123 -9.66 0.91 6.28
N ARG A 124 -10.44 -0.02 5.73
CA ARG A 124 -10.98 -1.15 6.48
C ARG A 124 -10.54 -2.46 5.87
N PHE A 125 -10.08 -3.34 6.73
CA PHE A 125 -9.63 -4.66 6.34
C PHE A 125 -10.74 -5.69 6.56
N HIS A 126 -10.89 -6.60 5.61
CA HIS A 126 -11.83 -7.70 5.68
C HIS A 126 -11.10 -9.03 5.56
N LYS A 127 -11.59 -10.04 6.27
CA LYS A 127 -11.09 -11.40 6.14
C LYS A 127 -11.66 -12.05 4.89
N PRO A 128 -10.96 -13.03 4.28
CA PRO A 128 -11.50 -13.79 3.16
C PRO A 128 -12.90 -14.35 3.50
N GLY A 129 -13.86 -14.19 2.59
CA GLY A 129 -15.23 -14.62 2.78
C GLY A 129 -16.10 -13.69 3.60
N GLU A 130 -15.53 -12.66 4.23
CA GLU A 130 -16.27 -11.65 4.96
C GLU A 130 -16.91 -10.67 3.98
N ARG A 131 -18.21 -10.40 4.12
CA ARG A 131 -18.87 -9.42 3.26
C ARG A 131 -18.65 -8.02 3.82
N ALA A 132 -18.26 -7.09 2.96
CA ALA A 132 -18.30 -5.69 3.29
C ALA A 132 -19.74 -5.30 3.63
N SER A 133 -19.94 -4.64 4.78
CA SER A 133 -21.24 -4.14 5.17
C SER A 133 -21.61 -2.96 4.25
N LEU A 134 -22.67 -3.14 3.49
CA LEU A 134 -23.27 -2.07 2.68
C LEU A 134 -24.18 -1.23 3.56
N LYS A 135 -23.58 -0.36 4.32
CA LYS A 135 -24.34 0.64 5.05
C LYS A 135 -24.06 2.01 4.53
#